data_43114342ebb564bcd4cad58890448380
#
_entry.id   43114342ebb564bcd4cad58890448380
#
_cell.length_a   1.000
_cell.length_b   1.000
_cell.length_c   1.000
_cell.angle_alpha   90.00
_cell.angle_beta   90.00
_cell.angle_gamma   90.00
#
_symmetry.space_group_name_H-M   'P 1'
#
loop_
_entity.id
_entity.type
_entity.pdbx_description
1 polymer ?
#
loop_
_entity_poly.entity_id
_entity_poly.type
_entity_poly.pdbx_seq_one_letter_code
_entity_poly.pdbx_strand_id
1 'polypeptide(L)'
;MKKIIAIMLLAIPFVAGAQDFDKNLASARTAYDGGKLEDARFAMEQMLRDLDIAIGKEIMKMLPAKLGALDYNAKADNVTGGSGSITGLFVHREYGMQPKSGSIEIMNNSPMITSLSMMLSNPVMGGMMQDENQKQSQQCHPGGEQG
;
A
#
# COMPACT_ATOMS: atom_id res chain seq x y z
N MET A 1 -39.39 36.53 -16.16
CA MET A 1 -38.69 35.41 -16.82
C MET A 1 -37.17 35.59 -16.72
N LYS A 2 -36.63 35.88 -15.50
CA LYS A 2 -35.16 36.13 -15.28
C LYS A 2 -34.57 35.42 -14.04
N LYS A 3 -35.25 34.37 -13.51
CA LYS A 3 -34.82 33.71 -12.25
C LYS A 3 -34.53 32.23 -12.36
N ILE A 4 -34.45 31.63 -13.57
CA ILE A 4 -34.27 30.17 -13.76
C ILE A 4 -32.84 29.77 -14.20
N ILE A 5 -31.96 30.73 -14.51
CA ILE A 5 -30.61 30.43 -15.05
C ILE A 5 -29.55 30.17 -13.96
N ALA A 6 -29.87 30.38 -12.67
CA ALA A 6 -28.86 30.36 -11.60
C ALA A 6 -28.62 28.97 -10.92
N ILE A 7 -29.31 27.92 -11.30
CA ILE A 7 -29.24 26.61 -10.58
C ILE A 7 -28.46 25.50 -11.32
N MET A 8 -28.01 25.74 -12.53
CA MET A 8 -27.37 24.70 -13.36
C MET A 8 -25.84 24.66 -13.31
N LEU A 9 -25.21 25.31 -12.32
CA LEU A 9 -23.74 25.42 -12.25
C LEU A 9 -23.09 24.67 -11.07
N LEU A 10 -23.79 23.69 -10.46
CA LEU A 10 -23.26 23.06 -9.23
C LEU A 10 -23.18 21.54 -9.26
N ALA A 11 -22.88 20.94 -10.40
CA ALA A 11 -22.66 19.51 -10.49
C ALA A 11 -21.47 19.17 -11.38
N ILE A 12 -20.28 19.70 -11.04
CA ILE A 12 -19.03 19.15 -11.57
C ILE A 12 -18.53 18.16 -10.51
N PRO A 13 -18.62 16.83 -10.72
CA PRO A 13 -17.95 15.89 -9.84
C PRO A 13 -16.45 16.15 -9.94
N PHE A 14 -15.82 16.43 -8.83
CA PHE A 14 -14.39 16.56 -8.67
C PHE A 14 -13.76 15.18 -9.00
N VAL A 15 -13.41 14.94 -10.25
CA VAL A 15 -12.58 13.81 -10.69
C VAL A 15 -11.12 14.27 -10.67
N ALA A 16 -10.64 14.64 -9.49
CA ALA A 16 -9.28 15.17 -9.33
C ALA A 16 -8.18 14.14 -9.68
N GLY A 17 -8.47 12.83 -9.56
CA GLY A 17 -7.46 11.79 -9.82
C GLY A 17 -7.24 11.46 -11.30
N ALA A 18 -8.21 11.73 -12.18
CA ALA A 18 -8.07 11.44 -13.61
C ALA A 18 -7.23 12.51 -14.34
N GLN A 19 -7.21 13.74 -13.82
CA GLN A 19 -6.48 14.85 -14.45
C GLN A 19 -4.97 14.70 -14.33
N ASP A 20 -4.47 14.12 -13.25
CA ASP A 20 -3.03 13.94 -13.04
C ASP A 20 -2.50 12.81 -13.93
N PHE A 21 -3.23 11.71 -14.08
CA PHE A 21 -2.87 10.61 -14.97
C PHE A 21 -2.76 11.07 -16.43
N ASP A 22 -3.77 11.76 -16.95
CA ASP A 22 -3.78 12.26 -18.34
C ASP A 22 -2.66 13.28 -18.59
N LYS A 23 -2.39 14.14 -17.62
CA LYS A 23 -1.28 15.09 -17.68
C LYS A 23 0.07 14.39 -17.73
N ASN A 24 0.28 13.39 -16.89
CA ASN A 24 1.53 12.62 -16.88
C ASN A 24 1.69 11.78 -18.15
N LEU A 25 0.59 11.25 -18.71
CA LEU A 25 0.59 10.56 -20.00
C LEU A 25 1.04 11.49 -21.15
N ALA A 26 0.48 12.69 -21.20
CA ALA A 26 0.87 13.68 -22.20
C ALA A 26 2.34 14.11 -22.05
N SER A 27 2.81 14.27 -20.81
CA SER A 27 4.20 14.59 -20.48
C SER A 27 5.15 13.46 -20.91
N ALA A 28 4.81 12.22 -20.61
CA ALA A 28 5.60 11.05 -21.00
C ALA A 28 5.75 10.96 -22.53
N ARG A 29 4.65 11.14 -23.26
CA ARG A 29 4.66 11.12 -24.73
C ARG A 29 5.53 12.26 -25.30
N THR A 30 5.32 13.48 -24.82
CA THR A 30 6.08 14.65 -25.31
C THR A 30 7.58 14.49 -25.04
N ALA A 31 7.95 13.98 -23.87
CA ALA A 31 9.34 13.74 -23.52
C ALA A 31 9.96 12.63 -24.39
N TYR A 32 9.23 11.55 -24.63
CA TYR A 32 9.67 10.44 -25.47
C TYR A 32 9.87 10.89 -26.92
N ASP A 33 8.91 11.60 -27.51
CA ASP A 33 8.98 12.13 -28.87
C ASP A 33 10.14 13.14 -29.04
N GLY A 34 10.47 13.85 -27.95
CA GLY A 34 11.61 14.77 -27.89
C GLY A 34 12.98 14.12 -27.57
N GLY A 35 13.04 12.79 -27.45
CA GLY A 35 14.27 12.05 -27.13
C GLY A 35 14.74 12.21 -25.67
N LYS A 36 13.93 12.81 -24.78
CA LYS A 36 14.23 13.00 -23.37
C LYS A 36 13.79 11.78 -22.55
N LEU A 37 14.53 10.68 -22.71
CA LEU A 37 14.10 9.37 -22.18
C LEU A 37 13.98 9.33 -20.66
N GLU A 38 14.82 10.07 -19.92
CA GLU A 38 14.74 10.15 -18.44
C GLU A 38 13.47 10.89 -17.99
N ASP A 39 13.12 11.99 -18.66
CA ASP A 39 11.89 12.73 -18.36
C ASP A 39 10.65 11.87 -18.68
N ALA A 40 10.70 11.14 -19.81
CA ALA A 40 9.63 10.21 -20.19
C ALA A 40 9.46 9.10 -19.12
N ARG A 41 10.56 8.49 -18.68
CA ARG A 41 10.58 7.49 -17.62
C ARG A 41 9.98 8.03 -16.32
N PHE A 42 10.42 9.21 -15.89
CA PHE A 42 9.89 9.85 -14.69
C PHE A 42 8.37 10.07 -14.76
N ALA A 43 7.86 10.57 -15.90
CA ALA A 43 6.43 10.76 -16.11
C ALA A 43 5.65 9.44 -16.06
N MET A 44 6.19 8.34 -16.63
CA MET A 44 5.60 7.00 -16.53
C MET A 44 5.56 6.49 -15.09
N GLU A 45 6.61 6.74 -14.30
CA GLU A 45 6.63 6.39 -12.87
C GLU A 45 5.56 7.14 -12.08
N GLN A 46 5.29 8.41 -12.42
CA GLN A 46 4.19 9.16 -11.82
C GLN A 46 2.82 8.54 -12.19
N MET A 47 2.64 8.13 -13.45
CA MET A 47 1.40 7.46 -13.88
C MET A 47 1.16 6.15 -13.12
N LEU A 48 2.20 5.35 -12.91
CA LEU A 48 2.10 4.12 -12.10
C LEU A 48 1.70 4.43 -10.66
N ARG A 49 2.27 5.48 -10.06
CA ARG A 49 1.87 5.93 -8.72
C ARG A 49 0.41 6.34 -8.66
N ASP A 50 -0.06 7.12 -9.63
CA ASP A 50 -1.45 7.58 -9.68
C ASP A 50 -2.41 6.39 -9.82
N LEU A 51 -2.02 5.38 -10.61
CA LEU A 51 -2.75 4.14 -10.76
C LEU A 51 -2.79 3.33 -9.45
N ASP A 52 -1.66 3.20 -8.76
CA ASP A 52 -1.59 2.53 -7.46
C ASP A 52 -2.52 3.22 -6.44
N ILE A 53 -2.51 4.56 -6.39
CA ILE A 53 -3.41 5.32 -5.51
C ILE A 53 -4.88 5.08 -5.88
N ALA A 54 -5.21 5.02 -7.16
CA ALA A 54 -6.57 4.72 -7.61
C ALA A 54 -7.00 3.31 -7.19
N ILE A 55 -6.15 2.30 -7.40
CA ILE A 55 -6.37 0.92 -6.96
C ILE A 55 -6.53 0.86 -5.44
N GLY A 56 -5.66 1.53 -4.68
CA GLY A 56 -5.73 1.57 -3.22
C GLY A 56 -7.03 2.18 -2.71
N LYS A 57 -7.55 3.21 -3.37
CA LYS A 57 -8.85 3.80 -3.04
C LYS A 57 -10.01 2.82 -3.29
N GLU A 58 -9.94 2.01 -4.35
CA GLU A 58 -10.94 0.97 -4.60
C GLU A 58 -10.85 -0.15 -3.55
N ILE A 59 -9.65 -0.59 -3.20
CA ILE A 59 -9.43 -1.55 -2.11
C ILE A 59 -10.01 -1.01 -0.80
N MET A 60 -9.77 0.27 -0.49
CA MET A 60 -10.28 0.92 0.71
C MET A 60 -11.82 0.86 0.81
N LYS A 61 -12.53 0.97 -0.31
CA LYS A 61 -14.00 0.83 -0.35
C LYS A 61 -14.48 -0.60 -0.06
N MET A 62 -13.65 -1.60 -0.36
CA MET A 62 -13.98 -3.02 -0.10
C MET A 62 -13.68 -3.45 1.34
N LEU A 63 -12.88 -2.70 2.07
CA LEU A 63 -12.56 -3.02 3.46
C LEU A 63 -13.81 -2.88 4.34
N PRO A 64 -14.01 -3.81 5.30
CA PRO A 64 -15.18 -3.80 6.18
C PRO A 64 -15.23 -2.52 7.02
N ALA A 65 -16.45 -2.05 7.32
CA ALA A 65 -16.66 -0.91 8.21
C ALA A 65 -16.38 -1.27 9.68
N LYS A 66 -16.34 -2.58 10.02
CA LYS A 66 -16.06 -3.07 11.37
C LYS A 66 -15.14 -4.27 11.31
N LEU A 67 -14.23 -4.35 12.28
CA LEU A 67 -13.40 -5.50 12.54
C LEU A 67 -13.83 -6.10 13.89
N GLY A 68 -14.68 -7.13 13.85
CA GLY A 68 -15.38 -7.63 15.03
C GLY A 68 -16.27 -6.54 15.66
N ALA A 69 -15.97 -6.12 16.89
CA ALA A 69 -16.69 -5.05 17.59
C ALA A 69 -16.10 -3.64 17.35
N LEU A 70 -15.00 -3.52 16.62
CA LEU A 70 -14.28 -2.26 16.41
C LEU A 70 -14.77 -1.56 15.14
N ASP A 71 -15.19 -0.30 15.25
CA ASP A 71 -15.49 0.54 14.10
C ASP A 71 -14.19 1.07 13.47
N TYR A 72 -14.17 1.30 12.15
CA TYR A 72 -13.00 1.86 11.48
C TYR A 72 -12.81 3.34 11.80
N ASN A 73 -11.57 3.79 11.80
CA ASN A 73 -11.17 5.17 12.00
C ASN A 73 -10.83 5.83 10.66
N ALA A 74 -11.80 6.49 10.04
CA ALA A 74 -11.60 7.13 8.73
C ALA A 74 -10.45 8.17 8.70
N LYS A 75 -10.06 8.74 9.85
CA LYS A 75 -8.96 9.72 9.93
C LYS A 75 -7.58 9.07 9.85
N ALA A 76 -7.51 7.77 10.16
CA ALA A 76 -6.29 6.98 10.07
C ALA A 76 -6.15 6.23 8.74
N ASP A 77 -7.19 6.25 7.89
CA ASP A 77 -7.13 5.66 6.55
C ASP A 77 -5.99 6.29 5.74
N ASN A 78 -5.12 5.47 5.20
CA ASN A 78 -3.98 5.92 4.39
C ASN A 78 -3.83 5.05 3.14
N VAL A 79 -3.64 5.71 2.01
CA VAL A 79 -3.32 5.07 0.72
C VAL A 79 -2.14 5.78 0.11
N THR A 80 -1.06 5.05 -0.15
CA THR A 80 0.12 5.58 -0.85
C THR A 80 0.49 4.68 -2.01
N GLY A 81 0.87 5.29 -3.13
CA GLY A 81 1.41 4.61 -4.31
C GLY A 81 2.93 4.77 -4.34
N GLY A 82 3.64 3.74 -4.78
CA GLY A 82 5.09 3.77 -4.94
C GLY A 82 5.49 3.86 -6.41
N SER A 83 6.45 4.73 -6.74
CA SER A 83 7.14 4.70 -8.02
C SER A 83 8.63 4.56 -7.78
N GLY A 84 9.25 3.54 -8.38
CA GLY A 84 10.71 3.36 -8.37
C GLY A 84 11.36 3.12 -7.01
N SER A 85 10.58 2.97 -5.94
CA SER A 85 11.05 2.88 -4.57
C SER A 85 10.69 1.54 -3.92
N ILE A 86 11.19 1.32 -2.72
CA ILE A 86 11.11 0.09 -1.93
C ILE A 86 9.68 -0.35 -1.60
N THR A 87 8.71 0.53 -1.77
CA THR A 87 7.29 0.27 -1.49
C THR A 87 6.42 0.50 -2.73
N GLY A 88 5.69 -0.52 -3.16
CA GLY A 88 4.60 -0.39 -4.12
C GLY A 88 3.35 0.26 -3.49
N LEU A 89 2.17 -0.19 -3.88
CA LEU A 89 0.92 0.22 -3.23
C LEU A 89 0.91 -0.16 -1.75
N PHE A 90 0.58 0.81 -0.90
CA PHE A 90 0.33 0.60 0.52
C PHE A 90 -1.05 1.14 0.88
N VAL A 91 -1.86 0.31 1.53
CA VAL A 91 -3.20 0.64 2.04
C VAL A 91 -3.23 0.32 3.52
N HIS A 92 -3.63 1.26 4.34
CA HIS A 92 -3.76 1.10 5.79
C HIS A 92 -5.13 1.57 6.26
N ARG A 93 -5.80 0.76 7.08
CA ARG A 93 -7.02 1.12 7.81
C ARG A 93 -6.92 0.68 9.25
N GLU A 94 -7.18 1.60 10.16
CA GLU A 94 -7.23 1.37 11.59
C GLU A 94 -8.66 1.16 12.08
N TYR A 95 -8.85 0.29 13.07
CA TYR A 95 -10.12 0.00 13.73
C TYR A 95 -9.99 0.16 15.23
N GLY A 96 -11.00 0.78 15.85
CA GLY A 96 -11.04 1.03 17.28
C GLY A 96 -10.15 2.17 17.73
N MET A 97 -9.94 2.26 19.04
CA MET A 97 -9.05 3.22 19.69
C MET A 97 -8.30 2.53 20.82
N GLN A 98 -7.10 3.04 21.13
CA GLN A 98 -6.32 2.54 22.26
C GLN A 98 -7.16 2.52 23.55
N PRO A 99 -7.07 1.46 24.39
CA PRO A 99 -6.15 0.32 24.30
C PRO A 99 -6.65 -0.85 23.42
N LYS A 100 -7.81 -0.74 22.79
CA LYS A 100 -8.39 -1.78 21.91
C LYS A 100 -8.43 -1.28 20.48
N SER A 101 -7.37 -1.52 19.75
CA SER A 101 -7.28 -1.20 18.32
C SER A 101 -6.74 -2.38 17.52
N GLY A 102 -7.00 -2.38 16.23
CA GLY A 102 -6.44 -3.30 15.24
C GLY A 102 -6.27 -2.59 13.91
N SER A 103 -5.45 -3.11 13.01
CA SER A 103 -5.26 -2.54 11.68
C SER A 103 -5.31 -3.60 10.59
N ILE A 104 -5.69 -3.18 9.40
CA ILE A 104 -5.50 -3.95 8.16
C ILE A 104 -4.52 -3.17 7.30
N GLU A 105 -3.45 -3.85 6.90
CA GLU A 105 -2.42 -3.33 6.02
C GLU A 105 -2.32 -4.20 4.78
N ILE A 106 -2.36 -3.58 3.61
CA ILE A 106 -2.23 -4.26 2.33
C ILE A 106 -1.07 -3.62 1.59
N MET A 107 -0.08 -4.43 1.26
CA MET A 107 1.07 -4.03 0.47
C MET A 107 1.12 -4.85 -0.81
N ASN A 108 1.32 -4.20 -1.94
CA ASN A 108 1.48 -4.84 -3.23
C ASN A 108 2.78 -4.39 -3.88
N ASN A 109 3.41 -5.33 -4.61
CA ASN A 109 4.59 -5.06 -5.42
C ASN A 109 5.78 -4.48 -4.64
N SER A 110 5.93 -4.87 -3.37
CA SER A 110 7.05 -4.45 -2.54
C SER A 110 8.28 -5.32 -2.83
N PRO A 111 9.42 -4.75 -3.23
CA PRO A 111 10.68 -5.47 -3.36
C PRO A 111 11.10 -6.18 -2.07
N MET A 112 10.69 -5.69 -0.91
CA MET A 112 10.94 -6.34 0.37
C MET A 112 10.23 -7.70 0.48
N ILE A 113 8.98 -7.81 -0.01
CA ILE A 113 8.24 -9.09 -0.02
C ILE A 113 8.95 -10.08 -0.95
N THR A 114 9.42 -9.61 -2.11
CA THR A 114 10.18 -10.43 -3.05
C THR A 114 11.50 -10.90 -2.44
N SER A 115 12.23 -10.01 -1.78
CA SER A 115 13.49 -10.34 -1.09
C SER A 115 13.28 -11.32 0.05
N LEU A 116 12.24 -11.14 0.85
CA LEU A 116 11.88 -12.05 1.93
C LEU A 116 11.45 -13.42 1.38
N SER A 117 10.67 -13.44 0.30
CA SER A 117 10.26 -14.68 -0.37
C SER A 117 11.47 -15.44 -0.91
N MET A 118 12.44 -14.76 -1.54
CA MET A 118 13.69 -15.37 -1.99
C MET A 118 14.53 -15.92 -0.83
N MET A 119 14.59 -15.16 0.28
CA MET A 119 15.31 -15.59 1.48
C MET A 119 14.68 -16.86 2.11
N LEU A 120 13.35 -16.89 2.20
CA LEU A 120 12.61 -18.03 2.75
C LEU A 120 12.62 -19.25 1.80
N SER A 121 12.73 -19.01 0.49
CA SER A 121 12.80 -20.07 -0.53
C SER A 121 14.20 -20.68 -0.64
N ASN A 122 15.21 -20.08 -0.01
CA ASN A 122 16.56 -20.61 0.00
C ASN A 122 16.71 -21.65 1.13
N PRO A 123 16.88 -22.94 0.81
CA PRO A 123 16.92 -24.01 1.82
C PRO A 123 18.08 -23.87 2.83
N VAL A 124 19.15 -23.15 2.47
CA VAL A 124 20.30 -22.90 3.35
C VAL A 124 19.96 -21.89 4.44
N MET A 125 19.18 -20.85 4.13
CA MET A 125 18.78 -19.83 5.10
C MET A 125 17.57 -20.25 5.95
N GLY A 126 16.64 -21.03 5.38
CA GLY A 126 15.52 -21.61 6.14
C GLY A 126 16.00 -22.58 7.24
N GLY A 127 17.08 -23.31 7.01
CA GLY A 127 17.69 -24.21 8.00
C GLY A 127 18.33 -23.47 9.20
N MET A 128 18.93 -22.29 8.99
CA MET A 128 19.54 -21.53 10.09
C MET A 128 18.50 -20.97 11.08
N MET A 129 17.31 -20.58 10.62
CA MET A 129 16.24 -20.09 11.51
C MET A 129 15.59 -21.22 12.32
N GLN A 130 15.58 -22.45 11.81
CA GLN A 130 15.07 -23.62 12.58
C GLN A 130 16.04 -24.05 13.68
N ASP A 131 17.34 -23.94 13.46
CA ASP A 131 18.36 -24.34 14.45
C ASP A 131 18.40 -23.40 15.67
N GLU A 132 18.13 -22.10 15.52
CA GLU A 132 18.06 -21.17 16.64
C GLU A 132 16.85 -21.43 17.55
N ASN A 133 15.69 -21.77 16.97
CA ASN A 133 14.50 -22.12 17.75
C ASN A 133 14.66 -23.46 18.50
N GLN A 134 15.40 -24.41 17.98
CA GLN A 134 15.69 -25.68 18.68
C GLN A 134 16.67 -25.48 19.84
N LYS A 135 17.67 -24.61 19.71
CA LYS A 135 18.60 -24.31 20.80
C LYS A 135 17.93 -23.60 21.97
N GLN A 136 16.95 -22.73 21.71
CA GLN A 136 16.23 -22.01 22.74
C GLN A 136 15.25 -22.91 23.54
N SER A 137 14.71 -23.97 22.92
CA SER A 137 13.83 -24.92 23.60
C SER A 137 14.59 -25.94 24.46
N GLN A 138 15.86 -26.22 24.20
CA GLN A 138 16.69 -27.10 25.01
C GLN A 138 17.27 -26.44 26.26
N GLN A 139 17.32 -25.11 26.30
CA GLN A 139 17.87 -24.37 27.46
C GLN A 139 16.86 -24.13 28.57
N CYS A 140 15.58 -24.50 28.39
CA CYS A 140 14.51 -24.33 29.37
C CYS A 140 14.15 -25.63 30.12
N HIS A 141 15.04 -26.64 30.21
CA HIS A 141 14.79 -27.80 31.03
C HIS A 141 15.67 -27.71 32.30
N PRO A 142 15.14 -27.30 33.43
CA PRO A 142 15.89 -27.38 34.69
C PRO A 142 16.02 -28.84 35.09
N GLY A 143 17.26 -29.27 35.33
CA GLY A 143 17.61 -30.63 35.76
C GLY A 143 16.82 -31.06 36.96
N GLY A 144 16.09 -32.17 36.82
CA GLY A 144 15.43 -32.86 37.88
C GLY A 144 16.45 -33.63 38.72
N GLU A 145 16.25 -33.49 40.01
CA GLU A 145 16.80 -34.19 41.14
C GLU A 145 17.19 -35.65 40.89
N GLN A 146 18.39 -35.98 41.38
CA GLN A 146 18.72 -37.34 41.81
C GLN A 146 18.79 -37.32 43.32
N GLY A 147 17.86 -38.03 43.95
CA GLY A 147 17.89 -38.51 45.31
C GLY A 147 17.82 -40.02 45.33
#